data_65c50e81c672576df4d569421864ad17
#
_entry.id   65c50e81c672576df4d569421864ad17
#
_cell.length_a   1.000
_cell.length_b   1.000
_cell.length_c   1.000
_cell.angle_alpha   90.00
_cell.angle_beta   90.00
_cell.angle_gamma   90.00
#
_symmetry.space_group_name_H-M   'P 1'
#
loop_
_entity.id
_entity.type
_entity.pdbx_description
1 polymer ?
#
loop_
_entity_poly.entity_id
_entity_poly.type
_entity_poly.pdbx_seq_one_letter_code
_entity_poly.pdbx_strand_id
1 'polypeptide(L)'
;MTDLAELVDHVIGVDPDRDRVTAAVVSVTTQGELAAATFPATRRGYGQALRWAKTLTVDERRAWAIESTGSYGAGLAATLAEKGEFVIEFDHPSTRASKDGAKSDSLDAVRAARETLGRKTWATPRSRGLREGLRTLIVARDSAKLARVAAINVL
;
A
#
# COMPACT_ATOMS: atom_id res chain seq x y z
N MET A 1 17.68 8.75 16.12
CA MET A 1 16.45 8.38 15.38
C MET A 1 16.90 7.33 14.39
N THR A 2 16.43 6.10 14.51
CA THR A 2 16.89 4.97 13.70
C THR A 2 16.38 5.14 12.27
N ASP A 3 17.25 5.02 11.29
CA ASP A 3 16.86 5.07 9.87
C ASP A 3 16.22 3.75 9.45
N LEU A 4 15.26 3.78 8.53
CA LEU A 4 14.62 2.56 8.02
C LEU A 4 15.67 1.60 7.42
N ALA A 5 16.69 2.14 6.77
CA ALA A 5 17.80 1.40 6.20
C ALA A 5 18.61 0.58 7.22
N GLU A 6 18.55 0.92 8.50
CA GLU A 6 19.20 0.17 9.59
C GLU A 6 18.29 -0.99 10.10
N LEU A 7 16.98 -0.88 9.86
CA LEU A 7 15.99 -1.83 10.36
C LEU A 7 15.70 -2.96 9.39
N VAL A 8 15.81 -2.72 8.08
CA VAL A 8 15.45 -3.69 7.04
C VAL A 8 16.49 -3.77 5.94
N ASP A 9 16.52 -4.88 5.26
CA ASP A 9 17.43 -5.16 4.14
C ASP A 9 16.72 -4.91 2.78
N HIS A 10 15.39 -4.99 2.79
CA HIS A 10 14.54 -4.77 1.62
C HIS A 10 13.31 -3.93 1.96
N VAL A 11 12.87 -3.12 0.99
CA VAL A 11 11.56 -2.47 1.02
C VAL A 11 10.73 -2.95 -0.17
N ILE A 12 9.51 -3.38 0.12
CA ILE A 12 8.54 -3.78 -0.90
C ILE A 12 7.57 -2.62 -1.06
N GLY A 13 7.73 -1.86 -2.13
CA GLY A 13 6.77 -0.83 -2.50
C GLY A 13 5.54 -1.45 -3.14
N VAL A 14 4.38 -0.91 -2.82
CA VAL A 14 3.10 -1.41 -3.34
C VAL A 14 2.26 -0.27 -3.87
N ASP A 15 1.84 -0.44 -5.12
CA ASP A 15 0.80 0.37 -5.76
C ASP A 15 -0.51 -0.45 -5.81
N PRO A 16 -1.48 -0.13 -4.92
CA PRO A 16 -2.75 -0.83 -4.86
C PRO A 16 -3.79 -0.17 -5.76
N ASP A 17 -4.45 -0.96 -6.58
CA ASP A 17 -5.62 -0.59 -7.36
C ASP A 17 -6.84 -1.42 -6.90
N ARG A 18 -8.02 -1.13 -7.45
CA ARG A 18 -9.29 -1.79 -7.12
C ARG A 18 -9.24 -3.30 -7.28
N ASP A 19 -8.68 -3.77 -8.39
CA ASP A 19 -8.75 -5.18 -8.81
C ASP A 19 -7.40 -5.91 -8.70
N ARG A 20 -6.32 -5.17 -8.48
CA ARG A 20 -4.95 -5.71 -8.42
C ARG A 20 -4.05 -4.90 -7.50
N VAL A 21 -2.96 -5.51 -7.08
CA VAL A 21 -1.87 -4.85 -6.39
C VAL A 21 -0.57 -5.16 -7.11
N THR A 22 0.22 -4.13 -7.40
CA THR A 22 1.55 -4.28 -7.98
C THR A 22 2.57 -4.03 -6.90
N ALA A 23 3.50 -4.98 -6.72
CA ALA A 23 4.54 -4.92 -5.72
C ALA A 23 5.92 -4.98 -6.38
N ALA A 24 6.86 -4.19 -5.87
CA ALA A 24 8.27 -4.21 -6.30
C ALA A 24 9.19 -4.34 -5.09
N VAL A 25 10.14 -5.25 -5.14
CA VAL A 25 11.16 -5.44 -4.11
C VAL A 25 12.39 -4.62 -4.45
N VAL A 26 12.80 -3.76 -3.53
CA VAL A 26 13.97 -2.89 -3.67
C VAL A 26 14.97 -3.21 -2.56
N SER A 27 16.22 -3.44 -2.93
CA SER A 27 17.32 -3.62 -1.97
C SER A 27 17.67 -2.29 -1.32
N VAL A 28 17.81 -2.28 0.00
CA VAL A 28 18.26 -1.09 0.75
C VAL A 28 19.69 -0.70 0.38
N THR A 29 20.56 -1.68 0.26
CA THR A 29 21.99 -1.46 0.00
C THR A 29 22.26 -0.86 -1.37
N THR A 30 21.63 -1.41 -2.42
CA THR A 30 21.86 -0.98 -3.79
C THR A 30 20.85 0.02 -4.32
N GLN A 31 19.71 0.17 -3.62
CA GLN A 31 18.51 0.88 -4.08
C GLN A 31 17.98 0.38 -5.44
N GLY A 32 18.46 -0.79 -5.85
CA GLY A 32 18.08 -1.47 -7.08
C GLY A 32 16.80 -2.29 -6.90
N GLU A 33 15.97 -2.32 -7.94
CA GLU A 33 14.84 -3.25 -8.03
C GLU A 33 15.35 -4.67 -8.24
N LEU A 34 14.90 -5.61 -7.41
CA LEU A 34 15.17 -7.04 -7.59
C LEU A 34 14.13 -7.69 -8.49
N ALA A 35 12.87 -7.37 -8.29
CA ALA A 35 11.76 -7.87 -9.08
C ALA A 35 10.51 -7.05 -8.83
N ALA A 36 9.56 -7.09 -9.78
CA ALA A 36 8.20 -6.60 -9.60
C ALA A 36 7.20 -7.66 -10.08
N ALA A 37 6.03 -7.70 -9.45
CA ALA A 37 4.94 -8.60 -9.82
C ALA A 37 3.58 -8.01 -9.45
N THR A 38 2.54 -8.46 -10.17
CA THR A 38 1.16 -8.03 -9.93
C THR A 38 0.31 -9.20 -9.46
N PHE A 39 -0.56 -8.95 -8.48
CA PHE A 39 -1.41 -9.94 -7.84
C PHE A 39 -2.85 -9.44 -7.81
N PRO A 40 -3.85 -10.35 -7.81
CA PRO A 40 -5.25 -9.96 -7.61
C PRO A 40 -5.45 -9.28 -6.25
N ALA A 41 -6.29 -8.23 -6.19
CA ALA A 41 -6.64 -7.54 -4.94
C ALA A 41 -7.65 -8.38 -4.12
N THR A 42 -7.26 -9.59 -3.79
CA THR A 42 -8.04 -10.57 -3.01
C THR A 42 -7.18 -11.13 -1.87
N ARG A 43 -7.82 -11.69 -0.84
CA ARG A 43 -7.10 -12.35 0.27
C ARG A 43 -6.11 -13.42 -0.22
N ARG A 44 -6.49 -14.19 -1.26
CA ARG A 44 -5.62 -15.17 -1.90
C ARG A 44 -4.44 -14.52 -2.59
N GLY A 45 -4.68 -13.42 -3.35
CA GLY A 45 -3.64 -12.67 -4.05
C GLY A 45 -2.66 -12.01 -3.06
N TYR A 46 -3.14 -11.48 -1.94
CA TYR A 46 -2.28 -10.94 -0.88
C TYR A 46 -1.37 -12.02 -0.28
N GLY A 47 -1.89 -13.22 -0.07
CA GLY A 47 -1.07 -14.38 0.33
C GLY A 47 -0.05 -14.80 -0.72
N GLN A 48 -0.37 -14.64 -2.02
CA GLN A 48 0.59 -14.89 -3.11
C GLN A 48 1.70 -13.83 -3.12
N ALA A 49 1.35 -12.55 -2.97
CA ALA A 49 2.32 -11.45 -2.87
C ALA A 49 3.31 -11.66 -1.72
N LEU A 50 2.80 -12.05 -0.54
CA LEU A 50 3.65 -12.33 0.61
C LEU A 50 4.61 -13.51 0.35
N ARG A 51 4.12 -14.61 -0.21
CA ARG A 51 4.99 -15.75 -0.54
C ARG A 51 6.04 -15.38 -1.57
N TRP A 52 5.65 -14.66 -2.61
CA TRP A 52 6.57 -14.17 -3.64
C TRP A 52 7.67 -13.29 -3.03
N ALA A 53 7.32 -12.31 -2.19
CA ALA A 53 8.29 -11.48 -1.52
C ALA A 53 9.27 -12.30 -0.66
N LYS A 54 8.76 -13.29 0.07
CA LYS A 54 9.59 -14.20 0.90
C LYS A 54 10.57 -15.03 0.08
N THR A 55 10.27 -15.40 -1.15
CA THR A 55 11.22 -16.12 -2.01
C THR A 55 12.39 -15.25 -2.47
N LEU A 56 12.18 -13.92 -2.54
CA LEU A 56 13.20 -12.95 -2.95
C LEU A 56 14.03 -12.41 -1.78
N THR A 57 13.51 -12.52 -0.56
CA THR A 57 14.11 -11.95 0.65
C THR A 57 14.24 -13.03 1.74
N VAL A 58 14.85 -14.17 1.38
CA VAL A 58 15.02 -15.32 2.29
C VAL A 58 15.92 -14.90 3.46
N ASP A 59 15.44 -15.15 4.69
CA ASP A 59 16.13 -14.85 5.95
C ASP A 59 16.53 -13.37 6.14
N GLU A 60 15.96 -12.47 5.35
CA GLU A 60 16.25 -11.04 5.39
C GLU A 60 15.06 -10.24 5.95
N ARG A 61 15.37 -9.11 6.58
CA ARG A 61 14.39 -8.19 7.14
C ARG A 61 13.78 -7.36 6.02
N ARG A 62 12.46 -7.24 6.01
CA ARG A 62 11.73 -6.47 4.99
C ARG A 62 10.65 -5.59 5.59
N ALA A 63 10.36 -4.47 4.91
CA ALA A 63 9.21 -3.62 5.17
C ALA A 63 8.35 -3.53 3.92
N TRP A 64 7.05 -3.31 4.12
CA TRP A 64 6.08 -3.09 3.05
C TRP A 64 5.65 -1.62 3.07
N ALA A 65 5.98 -0.88 2.04
CA ALA A 65 5.56 0.50 1.84
C ALA A 65 4.30 0.52 0.98
N ILE A 66 3.14 0.73 1.60
CA ILE A 66 1.84 0.63 0.94
C ILE A 66 1.19 1.99 0.87
N GLU A 67 0.83 2.42 -0.34
CA GLU A 67 0.03 3.61 -0.57
C GLU A 67 -1.44 3.34 -0.21
N SER A 68 -2.14 4.39 0.24
CA SER A 68 -3.60 4.33 0.43
C SER A 68 -4.08 3.19 1.34
N THR A 69 -3.41 2.96 2.46
CA THR A 69 -3.79 1.90 3.43
C THR A 69 -5.21 2.07 4.00
N GLY A 70 -5.79 3.26 3.87
CA GLY A 70 -7.18 3.55 4.22
C GLY A 70 -8.21 3.24 3.12
N SER A 71 -7.78 2.78 1.93
CA SER A 71 -8.66 2.47 0.79
C SER A 71 -8.26 1.17 0.10
N TYR A 72 -7.74 1.23 -1.13
CA TYR A 72 -7.37 0.03 -1.90
C TYR A 72 -6.25 -0.80 -1.26
N GLY A 73 -5.31 -0.19 -0.55
CA GLY A 73 -4.25 -0.87 0.19
C GLY A 73 -4.69 -1.53 1.50
N ALA A 74 -5.90 -1.23 1.99
CA ALA A 74 -6.36 -1.64 3.32
C ALA A 74 -6.41 -3.16 3.52
N GLY A 75 -6.84 -3.90 2.50
CA GLY A 75 -6.94 -5.36 2.55
C GLY A 75 -5.57 -6.04 2.64
N LEU A 76 -4.63 -5.57 1.83
CA LEU A 76 -3.25 -6.06 1.85
C LEU A 76 -2.58 -5.71 3.19
N ALA A 77 -2.64 -4.45 3.61
CA ALA A 77 -2.05 -3.99 4.87
C ALA A 77 -2.53 -4.82 6.07
N ALA A 78 -3.84 -5.09 6.15
CA ALA A 78 -4.39 -5.93 7.21
C ALA A 78 -3.87 -7.38 7.14
N THR A 79 -3.84 -7.98 5.94
CA THR A 79 -3.35 -9.35 5.75
C THR A 79 -1.88 -9.48 6.13
N LEU A 80 -1.06 -8.50 5.78
CA LEU A 80 0.37 -8.48 6.13
C LEU A 80 0.59 -8.29 7.62
N ALA A 81 -0.15 -7.38 8.26
CA ALA A 81 -0.09 -7.16 9.71
C ALA A 81 -0.50 -8.41 10.49
N GLU A 82 -1.55 -9.13 10.06
CA GLU A 82 -1.95 -10.44 10.64
C GLU A 82 -0.84 -11.49 10.56
N LYS A 83 0.07 -11.37 9.60
CA LYS A 83 1.22 -12.27 9.39
C LYS A 83 2.51 -11.79 10.05
N GLY A 84 2.44 -10.69 10.81
CA GLY A 84 3.58 -10.12 11.52
C GLY A 84 4.58 -9.39 10.60
N GLU A 85 4.19 -9.03 9.39
CA GLU A 85 5.02 -8.24 8.50
C GLU A 85 5.08 -6.77 8.94
N PHE A 86 6.22 -6.13 8.72
CA PHE A 86 6.38 -4.72 9.01
C PHE A 86 5.77 -3.88 7.89
N VAL A 87 4.65 -3.22 8.17
CA VAL A 87 3.89 -2.41 7.21
C VAL A 87 4.06 -0.92 7.52
N ILE A 88 4.39 -0.16 6.51
CA ILE A 88 4.54 1.30 6.53
C ILE A 88 3.48 1.91 5.63
N GLU A 89 2.77 2.91 6.15
CA GLU A 89 1.87 3.71 5.35
C GLU A 89 2.67 4.74 4.56
N PHE A 90 2.53 4.69 3.24
CA PHE A 90 3.15 5.63 2.33
C PHE A 90 2.08 6.59 1.81
N ASP A 91 2.15 7.84 2.26
CA ASP A 91 1.31 8.91 1.72
C ASP A 91 2.08 9.66 0.64
N HIS A 92 1.53 9.69 -0.57
CA HIS A 92 2.00 10.64 -1.57
C HIS A 92 1.74 12.06 -1.07
N PRO A 93 2.75 12.92 -0.93
CA PRO A 93 2.49 14.34 -0.89
C PRO A 93 1.79 14.70 -2.21
N SER A 94 0.68 15.43 -2.12
CA SER A 94 -0.19 15.82 -3.24
C SER A 94 0.48 16.79 -4.24
N THR A 95 1.73 16.61 -4.53
CA THR A 95 2.41 17.30 -5.62
C THR A 95 2.09 16.56 -6.91
N ARG A 96 1.18 17.14 -7.68
CA ARG A 96 1.01 16.88 -9.11
C ARG A 96 2.39 17.00 -9.81
N ALA A 97 3.19 15.99 -9.69
CA ALA A 97 4.41 15.88 -10.47
C ALA A 97 4.04 15.18 -11.78
N SER A 98 3.98 16.04 -12.82
CA SER A 98 4.24 15.73 -14.21
C SER A 98 3.49 14.54 -14.84
N LYS A 99 2.49 14.90 -15.62
CA LYS A 99 1.87 14.09 -16.67
C LYS A 99 2.80 13.98 -17.89
N ASP A 100 3.96 13.39 -17.78
CA ASP A 100 4.77 13.05 -18.95
C ASP A 100 5.63 11.83 -18.64
N GLY A 101 5.18 10.69 -19.11
CA GLY A 101 5.84 9.40 -19.03
C GLY A 101 4.82 8.27 -18.96
N ALA A 102 5.04 7.19 -19.66
CA ALA A 102 4.22 6.00 -19.62
C ALA A 102 4.08 5.53 -18.16
N LYS A 103 2.91 5.72 -17.55
CA LYS A 103 2.59 5.20 -16.21
C LYS A 103 2.71 3.69 -16.27
N SER A 104 3.68 3.16 -15.53
CA SER A 104 3.81 1.74 -15.29
C SER A 104 3.60 1.52 -13.79
N ASP A 105 2.62 0.70 -13.43
CA ASP A 105 2.30 0.37 -12.03
C ASP A 105 3.53 -0.16 -11.28
N SER A 106 4.46 -0.82 -11.98
CA SER A 106 5.73 -1.26 -11.42
C SER A 106 6.66 -0.11 -11.05
N LEU A 107 6.70 0.96 -11.85
CA LEU A 107 7.50 2.15 -11.54
C LEU A 107 6.96 2.90 -10.34
N ASP A 108 5.64 2.96 -10.17
CA ASP A 108 5.02 3.59 -9.01
C ASP A 108 5.30 2.77 -7.74
N ALA A 109 5.28 1.44 -7.81
CA ALA A 109 5.68 0.57 -6.70
C ALA A 109 7.17 0.74 -6.32
N VAL A 110 8.09 0.76 -7.29
CA VAL A 110 9.52 1.02 -7.05
C VAL A 110 9.72 2.40 -6.42
N ARG A 111 9.00 3.39 -6.91
CA ARG A 111 9.07 4.76 -6.38
C ARG A 111 8.60 4.80 -4.93
N ALA A 112 7.49 4.15 -4.59
CA ALA A 112 7.01 4.06 -3.21
C ALA A 112 8.07 3.46 -2.27
N ALA A 113 8.77 2.41 -2.70
CA ALA A 113 9.85 1.81 -1.92
C ALA A 113 11.01 2.78 -1.70
N ARG A 114 11.50 3.43 -2.76
CA ARG A 114 12.64 4.36 -2.70
C ARG A 114 12.33 5.62 -1.90
N GLU A 115 11.15 6.20 -2.08
CA GLU A 115 10.74 7.39 -1.33
C GLU A 115 10.58 7.06 0.17
N THR A 116 10.09 5.86 0.50
CA THR A 116 10.01 5.41 1.90
C THR A 116 11.38 5.27 2.54
N LEU A 117 12.38 4.78 1.80
CA LEU A 117 13.77 4.71 2.27
C LEU A 117 14.37 6.09 2.54
N GLY A 118 14.01 7.10 1.78
CA GLY A 118 14.50 8.47 1.96
C GLY A 118 13.82 9.25 3.10
N ARG A 119 12.77 8.70 3.73
CA ARG A 119 12.04 9.37 4.81
C ARG A 119 12.69 9.14 6.18
N LYS A 120 12.80 10.19 6.98
CA LYS A 120 13.26 10.12 8.37
C LYS A 120 12.18 9.62 9.34
N THR A 121 10.92 9.71 8.96
CA THR A 121 9.76 9.26 9.75
C THR A 121 8.76 8.55 8.86
N TRP A 122 8.16 7.50 9.38
CA TRP A 122 7.11 6.75 8.71
C TRP A 122 5.94 6.48 9.65
N ALA A 123 4.76 6.32 9.09
CA ALA A 123 3.56 5.93 9.82
C ALA A 123 3.29 4.44 9.62
N THR A 124 2.80 3.80 10.66
CA THR A 124 2.21 2.46 10.54
C THR A 124 0.72 2.60 10.20
N PRO A 125 0.15 1.67 9.40
CA PRO A 125 -1.27 1.68 9.11
C PRO A 125 -2.09 1.71 10.39
N ARG A 126 -3.10 2.58 10.42
CA ARG A 126 -3.98 2.71 11.58
C ARG A 126 -4.72 1.39 11.80
N SER A 127 -4.73 0.90 13.03
CA SER A 127 -5.48 -0.30 13.38
C SER A 127 -6.96 -0.13 13.03
N ARG A 128 -7.57 -1.17 12.46
CA ARG A 128 -9.02 -1.26 12.23
C ARG A 128 -9.72 -1.31 13.59
N GLY A 129 -10.19 -0.16 14.08
CA GLY A 129 -10.89 -0.03 15.33
C GLY A 129 -12.26 0.63 15.15
N LEU A 130 -12.92 0.98 16.27
CA LEU A 130 -14.21 1.70 16.30
C LEU A 130 -14.23 2.93 15.41
N ARG A 131 -13.10 3.62 15.27
CA ARG A 131 -12.96 4.82 14.43
C ARG A 131 -13.12 4.50 12.94
N GLU A 132 -12.57 3.39 12.46
CA GLU A 132 -12.76 2.94 11.07
C GLU A 132 -14.17 2.43 10.82
N GLY A 133 -14.75 1.74 11.79
CA GLY A 133 -16.17 1.38 11.76
C GLY A 133 -17.09 2.61 11.66
N LEU A 134 -16.85 3.66 12.45
CA LEU A 134 -17.56 4.93 12.37
C LEU A 134 -17.39 5.61 11.02
N ARG A 135 -16.18 5.65 10.48
CA ARG A 135 -15.91 6.22 9.14
C ARG A 135 -16.69 5.48 8.06
N THR A 136 -16.69 4.15 8.09
CA THR A 136 -17.45 3.33 7.16
C THR A 136 -18.95 3.61 7.22
N LEU A 137 -19.49 3.74 8.44
CA LEU A 137 -20.91 4.09 8.64
C LEU A 137 -21.23 5.50 8.14
N ILE A 138 -20.35 6.47 8.34
CA ILE A 138 -20.53 7.84 7.81
C ILE A 138 -20.55 7.83 6.29
N VAL A 139 -19.60 7.14 5.63
CA VAL A 139 -19.57 7.01 4.18
C VAL A 139 -20.83 6.33 3.65
N ALA A 140 -21.26 5.24 4.26
CA ALA A 140 -22.49 4.54 3.89
C ALA A 140 -23.73 5.43 4.02
N ARG A 141 -23.83 6.20 5.13
CA ARG A 141 -24.91 7.17 5.34
C ARG A 141 -24.93 8.25 4.26
N ASP A 142 -23.77 8.81 3.93
CA ASP A 142 -23.68 9.90 2.96
C ASP A 142 -23.99 9.40 1.55
N SER A 143 -23.55 8.19 1.19
CA SER A 143 -23.94 7.51 -0.06
C SER A 143 -25.46 7.27 -0.12
N ALA A 144 -26.07 6.83 0.94
CA ALA A 144 -27.52 6.62 1.02
C ALA A 144 -28.30 7.95 0.87
N LYS A 145 -27.80 9.04 1.47
CA LYS A 145 -28.38 10.38 1.28
C LYS A 145 -28.33 10.84 -0.17
N LEU A 146 -27.18 10.66 -0.84
CA LEU A 146 -27.04 11.02 -2.26
C LEU A 146 -27.98 10.18 -3.14
N ALA A 147 -28.07 8.89 -2.91
CA ALA A 147 -28.99 8.00 -3.64
C ALA A 147 -30.47 8.42 -3.42
N ARG A 148 -30.84 8.80 -2.18
CA ARG A 148 -32.19 9.30 -1.88
C ARG A 148 -32.49 10.59 -2.64
N VAL A 149 -31.55 11.56 -2.63
CA VAL A 149 -31.73 12.84 -3.35
C VAL A 149 -31.87 12.60 -4.84
N ALA A 150 -31.04 11.72 -5.43
CA ALA A 150 -31.13 11.36 -6.83
C ALA A 150 -32.49 10.72 -7.18
N ALA A 151 -33.00 9.82 -6.33
CA ALA A 151 -34.31 9.18 -6.54
C ALA A 151 -35.48 10.18 -6.49
N ILE A 152 -35.41 11.17 -5.60
CA ILE A 152 -36.45 12.21 -5.47
C ILE A 152 -36.45 13.14 -6.69
N ASN A 153 -35.28 13.46 -7.25
CA ASN A 153 -35.15 14.37 -8.38
C ASN A 153 -35.54 13.74 -9.72
N VAL A 154 -35.85 12.45 -9.78
CA VAL A 154 -36.32 11.72 -10.97
C VAL A 154 -37.86 11.66 -11.04
N LEU A 155 -38.55 12.03 -9.96
CA LEU A 155 -40.02 12.13 -9.89
C LEU A 155 -40.48 13.55 -10.22
#